data_d708c5c46feb19a6a195555995ef48cb
#
_entry.id   d708c5c46feb19a6a195555995ef48cb
#
_cell.length_a   1.000
_cell.length_b   1.000
_cell.length_c   1.000
_cell.angle_alpha   90.00
_cell.angle_beta   90.00
_cell.angle_gamma   90.00
#
_symmetry.space_group_name_H-M   'P 1'
#
loop_
_entity.id
_entity.type
_entity.pdbx_description
1 polymer ?
#
loop_
_entity_poly.entity_id
_entity_poly.type
_entity_poly.pdbx_seq_one_letter_code
_entity_poly.pdbx_strand_id
1 'polypeptide(L)'
;MAQISYRASDGCALHATTVGDGPPLVLLHAGGPDHRSMLPLAELLADRRLVVLPDLRGYGRSVCRDPERFTWDRYTEDVIGLLDHLGLPDTVLAGAGIGSTITLRTAAAYPARVRAAVLIGVEDIEDDEAKEAEIRFLDAFAERVAADGIEAGWAPVLAAFPPVVGEMVRDAIPRSDPASIVAAAAIGHDRSFRSVAELATITAPTLVFPGTDPRHPTALAEEAAATLPHGLLATARIDGDLHTAEDLARATAPSIRAFLKP
;
A
#
# COMPACT_ATOMS: atom_id res chain seq x y z
N MET A 1 16.84 10.56 -9.05
CA MET A 1 15.36 10.59 -8.93
C MET A 1 14.75 11.23 -10.16
N ALA A 2 13.78 10.61 -10.81
CA ALA A 2 13.01 11.20 -11.90
C ALA A 2 11.51 11.19 -11.53
N GLN A 3 10.77 12.20 -11.99
CA GLN A 3 9.33 12.29 -11.80
C GLN A 3 8.61 11.80 -13.06
N ILE A 4 7.52 11.06 -12.86
CA ILE A 4 6.69 10.49 -13.90
C ILE A 4 5.27 11.01 -13.72
N SER A 5 4.59 11.30 -14.83
CA SER A 5 3.16 11.59 -14.86
C SER A 5 2.55 10.73 -15.96
N TYR A 6 1.48 10.05 -15.62
CA TYR A 6 0.77 9.18 -16.56
C TYR A 6 -0.76 9.31 -16.36
N ARG A 7 -1.53 8.72 -17.26
CA ARG A 7 -2.98 8.73 -17.15
C ARG A 7 -3.49 7.32 -16.90
N ALA A 8 -4.36 7.19 -15.90
CA ALA A 8 -5.15 6.00 -15.68
C ALA A 8 -6.14 5.76 -16.83
N SER A 9 -6.70 4.56 -16.90
CA SER A 9 -7.69 4.17 -17.91
C SER A 9 -8.94 5.06 -17.91
N ASP A 10 -9.31 5.62 -16.76
CA ASP A 10 -10.42 6.57 -16.58
C ASP A 10 -10.02 8.04 -16.81
N GLY A 11 -8.77 8.30 -17.25
CA GLY A 11 -8.26 9.64 -17.52
C GLY A 11 -7.72 10.39 -16.29
N CYS A 12 -7.75 9.80 -15.08
CA CYS A 12 -7.16 10.42 -13.89
C CYS A 12 -5.65 10.64 -14.10
N ALA A 13 -5.15 11.82 -13.73
CA ALA A 13 -3.72 12.10 -13.76
C ALA A 13 -3.05 11.49 -12.52
N LEU A 14 -2.12 10.57 -12.75
CA LEU A 14 -1.37 9.88 -11.72
C LEU A 14 0.12 10.20 -11.82
N HIS A 15 0.80 10.10 -10.70
CA HIS A 15 2.19 10.50 -10.56
C HIS A 15 3.00 9.40 -9.88
N ALA A 16 4.28 9.31 -10.25
CA ALA A 16 5.25 8.44 -9.60
C ALA A 16 6.62 9.12 -9.54
N THR A 17 7.48 8.60 -8.70
CA THR A 17 8.90 8.98 -8.60
C THR A 17 9.75 7.74 -8.76
N THR A 18 10.93 7.84 -9.39
CA THR A 18 11.85 6.72 -9.54
C THR A 18 13.18 6.99 -8.86
N VAL A 19 13.77 5.94 -8.28
CA VAL A 19 15.10 5.97 -7.65
C VAL A 19 15.87 4.73 -8.08
N GLY A 20 17.17 4.88 -8.33
CA GLY A 20 18.05 3.77 -8.71
C GLY A 20 17.92 3.35 -10.17
N ASP A 21 18.52 2.21 -10.48
CA ASP A 21 18.57 1.58 -11.79
C ASP A 21 18.60 0.05 -11.63
N GLY A 22 18.23 -0.70 -12.68
CA GLY A 22 18.21 -2.16 -12.68
C GLY A 22 16.83 -2.78 -12.81
N PRO A 23 16.64 -4.04 -12.37
CA PRO A 23 15.34 -4.71 -12.43
C PRO A 23 14.25 -3.95 -11.64
N PRO A 24 13.03 -3.79 -12.21
CA PRO A 24 12.00 -2.95 -11.62
C PRO A 24 11.42 -3.53 -10.33
N LEU A 25 11.13 -2.62 -9.40
CA LEU A 25 10.35 -2.84 -8.19
C LEU A 25 9.40 -1.66 -8.04
N VAL A 26 8.10 -1.91 -8.04
CA VAL A 26 7.09 -0.89 -7.70
C VAL A 26 6.80 -1.00 -6.21
N LEU A 27 6.87 0.13 -5.50
CA LEU A 27 6.69 0.20 -4.05
C LEU A 27 5.54 1.15 -3.71
N LEU A 28 4.41 0.58 -3.26
CA LEU A 28 3.17 1.26 -2.95
C LEU A 28 3.15 1.69 -1.48
N HIS A 29 2.76 2.93 -1.22
CA HIS A 29 2.62 3.45 0.14
C HIS A 29 1.30 3.02 0.80
N ALA A 30 1.16 3.25 2.12
CA ALA A 30 -0.05 3.00 2.89
C ALA A 30 -1.12 4.09 2.68
N GLY A 31 -2.33 3.86 3.17
CA GLY A 31 -3.37 4.89 3.25
C GLY A 31 -2.97 6.03 4.20
N GLY A 32 -3.22 7.28 3.81
CA GLY A 32 -2.86 8.49 4.55
C GLY A 32 -1.56 9.14 4.09
N PRO A 33 -0.39 8.45 4.09
CA PRO A 33 0.86 8.96 3.54
C PRO A 33 0.85 9.17 2.02
N ASP A 34 1.95 9.71 1.48
CA ASP A 34 2.27 9.73 0.05
C ASP A 34 3.54 8.89 -0.22
N HIS A 35 4.01 8.86 -1.48
CA HIS A 35 5.21 8.11 -1.89
C HIS A 35 6.46 8.39 -1.05
N ARG A 36 6.56 9.55 -0.38
CA ARG A 36 7.73 9.93 0.41
C ARG A 36 7.91 9.07 1.64
N SER A 37 6.82 8.51 2.19
CA SER A 37 6.88 7.58 3.30
C SER A 37 7.70 6.31 2.99
N MET A 38 7.77 5.94 1.69
CA MET A 38 8.52 4.76 1.24
C MET A 38 9.87 5.12 0.63
N LEU A 39 10.22 6.42 0.56
CA LEU A 39 11.50 6.86 -0.05
C LEU A 39 12.73 6.31 0.68
N PRO A 40 12.80 6.30 2.03
CA PRO A 40 13.95 5.71 2.73
C PRO A 40 14.16 4.24 2.39
N LEU A 41 13.08 3.46 2.26
CA LEU A 41 13.18 2.05 1.83
C LEU A 41 13.64 1.95 0.37
N ALA A 42 13.10 2.79 -0.51
CA ALA A 42 13.50 2.81 -1.90
C ALA A 42 15.00 3.12 -2.06
N GLU A 43 15.53 4.09 -1.32
CA GLU A 43 16.95 4.45 -1.34
C GLU A 43 17.84 3.29 -0.90
N LEU A 44 17.43 2.52 0.12
CA LEU A 44 18.13 1.31 0.55
C LEU A 44 18.11 0.19 -0.49
N LEU A 45 17.16 0.16 -1.42
CA LEU A 45 17.05 -0.87 -2.47
C LEU A 45 17.61 -0.41 -3.82
N ALA A 46 17.85 0.88 -3.99
CA ALA A 46 18.18 1.53 -5.25
C ALA A 46 19.59 1.20 -5.80
N ASP A 47 20.46 0.60 -4.98
CA ASP A 47 21.77 0.12 -5.43
C ASP A 47 21.69 -1.08 -6.39
N ARG A 48 20.52 -1.75 -6.43
CA ARG A 48 20.29 -2.99 -7.21
C ARG A 48 18.96 -3.00 -7.97
N ARG A 49 18.10 -1.99 -7.80
CA ARG A 49 16.76 -1.93 -8.35
C ARG A 49 16.42 -0.56 -8.87
N LEU A 50 15.69 -0.54 -9.97
CA LEU A 50 14.88 0.62 -10.31
C LEU A 50 13.62 0.59 -9.42
N VAL A 51 13.57 1.42 -8.38
CA VAL A 51 12.40 1.51 -7.50
C VAL A 51 11.47 2.60 -8.02
N VAL A 52 10.22 2.22 -8.28
CA VAL A 52 9.15 3.10 -8.73
C VAL A 52 8.16 3.30 -7.59
N LEU A 53 7.95 4.54 -7.21
CA LEU A 53 7.15 4.99 -6.07
C LEU A 53 5.96 5.81 -6.59
N PRO A 54 4.80 5.21 -6.91
CA PRO A 54 3.63 5.99 -7.26
C PRO A 54 3.03 6.67 -6.03
N ASP A 55 2.46 7.86 -6.24
CA ASP A 55 1.40 8.37 -5.37
C ASP A 55 0.13 7.59 -5.74
N LEU A 56 -0.44 6.84 -4.81
CA LEU A 56 -1.71 6.15 -5.04
C LEU A 56 -2.80 7.16 -5.36
N ARG A 57 -3.80 6.75 -6.16
CA ARG A 57 -4.98 7.55 -6.45
C ARG A 57 -5.56 8.14 -5.15
N GLY A 58 -5.81 9.45 -5.14
CA GLY A 58 -6.32 10.19 -3.98
C GLY A 58 -5.25 10.74 -3.04
N TYR A 59 -3.99 10.34 -3.21
CA TYR A 59 -2.89 10.73 -2.32
C TYR A 59 -1.80 11.51 -3.04
N GLY A 60 -1.05 12.30 -2.29
CA GLY A 60 0.06 13.08 -2.81
C GLY A 60 -0.32 13.93 -4.02
N ARG A 61 0.37 13.74 -5.14
CA ARG A 61 0.10 14.45 -6.40
C ARG A 61 -0.98 13.80 -7.26
N SER A 62 -1.39 12.57 -6.96
CA SER A 62 -2.42 11.81 -7.69
C SER A 62 -3.82 12.18 -7.21
N VAL A 63 -4.15 13.47 -7.26
CA VAL A 63 -5.43 14.03 -6.78
C VAL A 63 -6.61 13.43 -7.53
N CYS A 64 -7.59 12.88 -6.79
CA CYS A 64 -8.85 12.36 -7.31
C CYS A 64 -9.95 12.64 -6.29
N ARG A 65 -10.95 13.47 -6.64
CA ARG A 65 -12.03 13.92 -5.75
C ARG A 65 -13.37 13.26 -5.99
N ASP A 66 -13.41 12.30 -6.90
CA ASP A 66 -14.61 11.58 -7.29
C ASP A 66 -14.66 10.23 -6.55
N PRO A 67 -15.56 10.06 -5.56
CA PRO A 67 -15.63 8.84 -4.76
C PRO A 67 -15.97 7.59 -5.58
N GLU A 68 -16.66 7.71 -6.72
CA GLU A 68 -17.00 6.58 -7.60
C GLU A 68 -15.77 5.97 -8.28
N ARG A 69 -14.61 6.65 -8.22
CA ARG A 69 -13.35 6.18 -8.80
C ARG A 69 -12.45 5.42 -7.82
N PHE A 70 -12.95 5.11 -6.63
CA PHE A 70 -12.20 4.37 -5.62
C PHE A 70 -12.75 2.97 -5.46
N THR A 71 -12.23 2.04 -6.26
CA THR A 71 -12.47 0.61 -6.16
C THR A 71 -11.16 -0.16 -6.20
N TRP A 72 -11.14 -1.38 -5.67
CA TRP A 72 -9.97 -2.24 -5.70
C TRP A 72 -9.51 -2.56 -7.13
N ASP A 73 -10.47 -2.76 -8.03
CA ASP A 73 -10.16 -2.97 -9.45
C ASP A 73 -9.51 -1.73 -10.06
N ARG A 74 -9.98 -0.54 -9.70
CA ARG A 74 -9.40 0.71 -10.20
C ARG A 74 -7.97 0.92 -9.71
N TYR A 75 -7.68 0.65 -8.44
CA TYR A 75 -6.30 0.68 -7.92
C TYR A 75 -5.40 -0.33 -8.62
N THR A 76 -5.92 -1.52 -8.91
CA THR A 76 -5.20 -2.56 -9.67
C THR A 76 -4.90 -2.10 -11.11
N GLU A 77 -5.88 -1.51 -11.79
CA GLU A 77 -5.70 -0.93 -13.13
C GLU A 77 -4.68 0.21 -13.14
N ASP A 78 -4.62 1.03 -12.09
CA ASP A 78 -3.61 2.09 -11.96
C ASP A 78 -2.19 1.54 -11.93
N VAL A 79 -1.97 0.43 -11.22
CA VAL A 79 -0.68 -0.28 -11.22
C VAL A 79 -0.35 -0.81 -12.61
N ILE A 80 -1.30 -1.46 -13.28
CA ILE A 80 -1.08 -1.98 -14.64
C ILE A 80 -0.81 -0.84 -15.62
N GLY A 81 -1.57 0.26 -15.54
CA GLY A 81 -1.34 1.47 -16.34
C GLY A 81 0.05 2.08 -16.14
N LEU A 82 0.57 2.06 -14.89
CA LEU A 82 1.94 2.48 -14.61
C LEU A 82 2.96 1.56 -15.27
N LEU A 83 2.79 0.23 -15.17
CA LEU A 83 3.69 -0.73 -15.80
C LEU A 83 3.70 -0.57 -17.33
N ASP A 84 2.52 -0.39 -17.93
CA ASP A 84 2.39 -0.19 -19.38
C ASP A 84 3.02 1.12 -19.84
N HIS A 85 2.83 2.22 -19.08
CA HIS A 85 3.46 3.51 -19.34
C HIS A 85 4.99 3.43 -19.32
N LEU A 86 5.55 2.60 -18.43
CA LEU A 86 7.00 2.39 -18.29
C LEU A 86 7.55 1.31 -19.23
N GLY A 87 6.71 0.63 -20.01
CA GLY A 87 7.11 -0.49 -20.86
C GLY A 87 7.62 -1.69 -20.07
N LEU A 88 7.14 -1.89 -18.84
CA LEU A 88 7.55 -3.00 -17.97
C LEU A 88 6.61 -4.19 -18.17
N PRO A 89 7.08 -5.33 -18.67
CA PRO A 89 6.23 -6.52 -18.86
C PRO A 89 5.79 -7.13 -17.53
N ASP A 90 6.64 -7.09 -16.52
CA ASP A 90 6.40 -7.55 -15.17
C ASP A 90 7.26 -6.76 -14.16
N THR A 91 6.96 -6.91 -12.88
CA THR A 91 7.72 -6.26 -11.80
C THR A 91 7.70 -7.10 -10.52
N VAL A 92 8.60 -6.78 -9.58
CA VAL A 92 8.35 -7.04 -8.16
C VAL A 92 7.40 -5.97 -7.66
N LEU A 93 6.29 -6.36 -7.04
CA LEU A 93 5.32 -5.42 -6.47
C LEU A 93 5.39 -5.50 -4.95
N ALA A 94 5.63 -4.37 -4.31
CA ALA A 94 5.70 -4.24 -2.87
C ALA A 94 4.70 -3.19 -2.39
N GLY A 95 4.11 -3.38 -1.22
CA GLY A 95 3.17 -2.41 -0.67
C GLY A 95 3.12 -2.42 0.84
N ALA A 96 2.69 -1.31 1.43
CA ALA A 96 2.41 -1.15 2.84
C ALA A 96 0.92 -0.83 3.06
N GLY A 97 0.28 -1.44 4.06
CA GLY A 97 -1.13 -1.24 4.35
C GLY A 97 -2.01 -1.46 3.11
N ILE A 98 -2.81 -0.48 2.71
CA ILE A 98 -3.61 -0.52 1.46
C ILE A 98 -2.77 -0.90 0.24
N GLY A 99 -1.49 -0.50 0.19
CA GLY A 99 -0.56 -0.91 -0.85
C GLY A 99 -0.30 -2.42 -0.87
N SER A 100 -0.34 -3.09 0.29
CA SER A 100 -0.29 -4.56 0.39
C SER A 100 -1.53 -5.21 -0.22
N THR A 101 -2.70 -4.66 0.06
CA THR A 101 -3.98 -5.13 -0.51
C THR A 101 -4.01 -4.95 -2.03
N ILE A 102 -3.56 -3.78 -2.53
CA ILE A 102 -3.41 -3.54 -3.98
C ILE A 102 -2.43 -4.53 -4.60
N THR A 103 -1.32 -4.84 -3.91
CA THR A 103 -0.34 -5.84 -4.36
C THR A 103 -0.97 -7.22 -4.51
N LEU A 104 -1.72 -7.68 -3.52
CA LEU A 104 -2.44 -8.96 -3.55
C LEU A 104 -3.49 -8.99 -4.67
N ARG A 105 -4.31 -7.94 -4.79
CA ARG A 105 -5.31 -7.81 -5.85
C ARG A 105 -4.68 -7.86 -7.24
N THR A 106 -3.57 -7.13 -7.43
CA THR A 106 -2.84 -7.12 -8.71
C THR A 106 -2.25 -8.50 -9.02
N ALA A 107 -1.66 -9.17 -8.02
CA ALA A 107 -1.09 -10.51 -8.20
C ALA A 107 -2.17 -11.57 -8.54
N ALA A 108 -3.37 -11.44 -7.96
CA ALA A 108 -4.50 -12.32 -8.25
C ALA A 108 -5.07 -12.08 -9.67
N ALA A 109 -5.29 -10.80 -10.04
CA ALA A 109 -5.94 -10.44 -11.30
C ALA A 109 -4.97 -10.49 -12.52
N TYR A 110 -3.69 -10.20 -12.30
CA TYR A 110 -2.66 -10.11 -13.34
C TYR A 110 -1.40 -10.89 -12.98
N PRO A 111 -1.48 -12.21 -12.78
CA PRO A 111 -0.36 -13.02 -12.27
C PRO A 111 0.90 -12.94 -13.14
N ALA A 112 0.76 -12.74 -14.47
CA ALA A 112 1.89 -12.59 -15.38
C ALA A 112 2.63 -11.24 -15.22
N ARG A 113 2.04 -10.26 -14.53
CA ARG A 113 2.62 -8.93 -14.32
C ARG A 113 3.34 -8.79 -12.97
N VAL A 114 3.18 -9.76 -12.06
CA VAL A 114 3.77 -9.73 -10.71
C VAL A 114 4.71 -10.92 -10.54
N ARG A 115 6.01 -10.66 -10.61
CA ARG A 115 7.07 -11.67 -10.50
C ARG A 115 7.27 -12.17 -9.07
N ALA A 116 7.13 -11.28 -8.12
CA ALA A 116 7.16 -11.52 -6.68
C ALA A 116 6.42 -10.41 -5.95
N ALA A 117 5.91 -10.68 -4.77
CA ALA A 117 5.19 -9.72 -3.94
C ALA A 117 5.86 -9.52 -2.58
N VAL A 118 5.77 -8.30 -2.03
CA VAL A 118 6.19 -7.98 -0.66
C VAL A 118 5.06 -7.22 0.02
N LEU A 119 4.61 -7.72 1.16
CA LEU A 119 3.50 -7.16 1.93
C LEU A 119 4.02 -6.63 3.27
N ILE A 120 3.86 -5.34 3.52
CA ILE A 120 4.27 -4.67 4.76
C ILE A 120 2.99 -4.29 5.52
N GLY A 121 2.55 -5.19 6.41
CA GLY A 121 1.22 -5.14 7.01
C GLY A 121 0.13 -5.62 6.04
N VAL A 122 -0.61 -6.66 6.45
CA VAL A 122 -1.75 -7.20 5.68
C VAL A 122 -3.03 -6.67 6.29
N GLU A 123 -3.93 -6.16 5.44
CA GLU A 123 -5.24 -5.64 5.83
C GLU A 123 -6.29 -5.92 4.75
N ASP A 124 -7.52 -5.46 4.95
CA ASP A 124 -8.65 -5.50 4.00
C ASP A 124 -9.04 -6.92 3.54
N ILE A 125 -8.86 -7.92 4.41
CA ILE A 125 -9.41 -9.28 4.23
C ILE A 125 -10.53 -9.42 5.27
N GLU A 126 -11.78 -9.26 4.83
CA GLU A 126 -12.89 -8.95 5.72
C GLU A 126 -14.10 -9.84 5.42
N ASP A 127 -14.58 -10.54 6.44
CA ASP A 127 -15.93 -11.12 6.40
C ASP A 127 -17.02 -10.02 6.39
N ASP A 128 -18.29 -10.39 6.49
CA ASP A 128 -19.38 -9.43 6.39
C ASP A 128 -19.43 -8.49 7.60
N GLU A 129 -19.10 -8.97 8.81
CA GLU A 129 -19.11 -8.17 10.03
C GLU A 129 -17.95 -7.16 10.05
N ALA A 130 -16.75 -7.62 9.72
CA ALA A 130 -15.56 -6.76 9.60
C ALA A 130 -15.76 -5.70 8.51
N LYS A 131 -16.38 -6.08 7.38
CA LYS A 131 -16.68 -5.13 6.29
C LYS A 131 -17.66 -4.04 6.71
N GLU A 132 -18.73 -4.38 7.44
CA GLU A 132 -19.63 -3.37 7.97
C GLU A 132 -18.95 -2.43 8.98
N ALA A 133 -18.00 -2.95 9.78
CA ALA A 133 -17.21 -2.13 10.69
C ALA A 133 -16.29 -1.17 9.94
N GLU A 134 -15.66 -1.63 8.87
CA GLU A 134 -14.77 -0.83 8.01
C GLU A 134 -15.54 0.29 7.30
N ILE A 135 -16.72 0.02 6.75
CA ILE A 135 -17.59 1.04 6.15
C ILE A 135 -17.88 2.15 7.18
N ARG A 136 -18.35 1.77 8.37
CA ARG A 136 -18.65 2.76 9.43
C ARG A 136 -17.42 3.58 9.83
N PHE A 137 -16.26 2.92 9.90
CA PHE A 137 -15.00 3.58 10.25
C PHE A 137 -14.59 4.61 9.20
N LEU A 138 -14.57 4.24 7.91
CA LEU A 138 -14.16 5.12 6.84
C LEU A 138 -15.15 6.24 6.55
N ASP A 139 -16.46 5.98 6.66
CA ASP A 139 -17.49 7.02 6.56
C ASP A 139 -17.32 8.08 7.67
N ALA A 140 -17.15 7.64 8.91
CA ALA A 140 -16.91 8.56 10.03
C ALA A 140 -15.56 9.30 9.92
N PHE A 141 -14.53 8.67 9.34
CA PHE A 141 -13.26 9.31 9.02
C PHE A 141 -13.48 10.41 7.98
N ALA A 142 -14.17 10.10 6.86
CA ALA A 142 -14.46 11.06 5.80
C ALA A 142 -15.27 12.27 6.32
N GLU A 143 -16.28 12.04 7.14
CA GLU A 143 -17.07 13.10 7.78
C GLU A 143 -16.21 14.03 8.64
N ARG A 144 -15.31 13.47 9.48
CA ARG A 144 -14.38 14.27 10.28
C ARG A 144 -13.40 15.07 9.42
N VAL A 145 -12.84 14.45 8.37
CA VAL A 145 -11.94 15.16 7.44
C VAL A 145 -12.67 16.32 6.75
N ALA A 146 -13.90 16.10 6.32
CA ALA A 146 -14.71 17.13 5.65
C ALA A 146 -15.07 18.29 6.59
N ALA A 147 -15.35 18.01 7.86
CA ALA A 147 -15.73 19.02 8.86
C ALA A 147 -14.54 19.77 9.44
N ASP A 148 -13.48 19.06 9.83
CA ASP A 148 -12.44 19.57 10.72
C ASP A 148 -11.00 19.38 10.14
N GLY A 149 -10.87 18.83 8.93
CA GLY A 149 -9.60 18.64 8.24
C GLY A 149 -8.95 17.27 8.49
N ILE A 150 -7.89 17.00 7.73
CA ILE A 150 -7.24 15.67 7.67
C ILE A 150 -6.69 15.25 9.04
N GLU A 151 -6.07 16.17 9.77
CA GLU A 151 -5.49 15.87 11.09
C GLU A 151 -6.58 15.43 12.09
N ALA A 152 -7.74 16.09 12.09
CA ALA A 152 -8.89 15.72 12.92
C ALA A 152 -9.45 14.32 12.54
N GLY A 153 -9.46 13.98 11.26
CA GLY A 153 -9.83 12.64 10.80
C GLY A 153 -8.94 11.56 11.40
N TRP A 154 -7.63 11.77 11.39
CA TRP A 154 -6.65 10.80 11.88
C TRP A 154 -6.50 10.76 13.40
N ALA A 155 -6.73 11.86 14.12
CA ALA A 155 -6.47 11.97 15.56
C ALA A 155 -7.04 10.81 16.42
N PRO A 156 -8.29 10.30 16.19
CA PRO A 156 -8.83 9.22 17.00
C PRO A 156 -8.15 7.87 16.78
N VAL A 157 -7.51 7.67 15.64
CA VAL A 157 -7.03 6.33 15.23
C VAL A 157 -5.51 6.18 15.38
N LEU A 158 -4.75 7.27 15.29
CA LEU A 158 -3.28 7.20 15.34
C LEU A 158 -2.73 6.63 16.65
N ALA A 159 -3.47 6.72 17.76
CA ALA A 159 -3.06 6.16 19.04
C ALA A 159 -3.04 4.61 19.06
N ALA A 160 -3.75 3.97 18.14
CA ALA A 160 -3.80 2.51 18.01
C ALA A 160 -2.75 1.94 17.05
N PHE A 161 -2.04 2.81 16.33
CA PHE A 161 -1.00 2.41 15.39
C PHE A 161 0.41 2.55 15.95
N PRO A 162 1.40 1.82 15.40
CA PRO A 162 2.81 2.08 15.67
C PRO A 162 3.18 3.55 15.39
N PRO A 163 4.12 4.14 16.15
CA PRO A 163 4.48 5.57 16.01
C PRO A 163 4.89 5.98 14.60
N VAL A 164 5.52 5.08 13.84
CA VAL A 164 5.92 5.30 12.44
C VAL A 164 4.74 5.65 11.53
N VAL A 165 3.56 5.04 11.75
CA VAL A 165 2.35 5.35 10.95
C VAL A 165 1.93 6.79 11.20
N GLY A 166 1.90 7.21 12.46
CA GLY A 166 1.56 8.58 12.82
C GLY A 166 2.55 9.61 12.30
N GLU A 167 3.83 9.28 12.27
CA GLU A 167 4.87 10.13 11.69
C GLU A 167 4.65 10.32 10.19
N MET A 168 4.53 9.22 9.45
CA MET A 168 4.33 9.25 7.99
C MET A 168 3.03 9.98 7.58
N VAL A 169 1.95 9.79 8.34
CA VAL A 169 0.69 10.49 8.10
C VAL A 169 0.86 12.01 8.31
N ARG A 170 1.44 12.44 9.44
CA ARG A 170 1.62 13.87 9.74
C ARG A 170 2.54 14.56 8.74
N ASP A 171 3.59 13.87 8.27
CA ASP A 171 4.47 14.40 7.22
C ASP A 171 3.69 14.66 5.91
N ALA A 172 2.73 13.80 5.57
CA ALA A 172 1.96 13.93 4.31
C ALA A 172 0.84 15.00 4.36
N ILE A 173 0.24 15.29 5.53
CA ILE A 173 -0.90 16.21 5.67
C ILE A 173 -0.72 17.54 4.92
N PRO A 174 0.42 18.26 5.03
CA PRO A 174 0.61 19.55 4.36
C PRO A 174 0.57 19.48 2.82
N ARG A 175 0.69 18.28 2.25
CA ARG A 175 0.72 18.03 0.79
C ARG A 175 -0.53 17.33 0.29
N SER A 176 -1.41 16.93 1.20
CA SER A 176 -2.62 16.17 0.88
C SER A 176 -3.77 17.10 0.49
N ASP A 177 -4.57 16.71 -0.48
CA ASP A 177 -5.82 17.38 -0.84
C ASP A 177 -6.98 16.81 0.00
N PRO A 178 -7.60 17.61 0.89
CA PRO A 178 -8.63 17.10 1.79
C PRO A 178 -9.82 16.44 1.08
N ALA A 179 -10.24 17.00 -0.06
CA ALA A 179 -11.35 16.45 -0.82
C ALA A 179 -11.01 15.11 -1.49
N SER A 180 -9.73 14.91 -1.87
CA SER A 180 -9.24 13.61 -2.33
C SER A 180 -9.20 12.57 -1.20
N ILE A 181 -8.77 12.97 0.00
CA ILE A 181 -8.74 12.07 1.16
C ILE A 181 -10.16 11.64 1.55
N VAL A 182 -11.13 12.56 1.52
CA VAL A 182 -12.55 12.24 1.72
C VAL A 182 -13.03 11.25 0.66
N ALA A 183 -12.74 11.50 -0.60
CA ALA A 183 -13.15 10.62 -1.69
C ALA A 183 -12.49 9.23 -1.60
N ALA A 184 -11.22 9.16 -1.17
CA ALA A 184 -10.50 7.89 -1.03
C ALA A 184 -11.12 6.96 0.04
N ALA A 185 -11.79 7.50 1.05
CA ALA A 185 -12.50 6.72 2.06
C ALA A 185 -13.64 5.87 1.46
N ALA A 186 -14.14 6.21 0.26
CA ALA A 186 -15.15 5.42 -0.44
C ALA A 186 -14.69 3.99 -0.76
N ILE A 187 -13.38 3.69 -0.72
CA ILE A 187 -12.87 2.32 -0.87
C ILE A 187 -13.47 1.36 0.17
N GLY A 188 -13.89 1.85 1.33
CA GLY A 188 -14.58 1.07 2.34
C GLY A 188 -15.87 0.41 1.83
N HIS A 189 -16.53 0.97 0.84
CA HIS A 189 -17.74 0.40 0.24
C HIS A 189 -17.44 -0.68 -0.82
N ASP A 190 -16.18 -0.86 -1.23
CA ASP A 190 -15.75 -1.96 -2.08
C ASP A 190 -15.02 -3.03 -1.26
N ARG A 191 -15.07 -4.29 -1.66
CA ARG A 191 -14.45 -5.39 -0.93
C ARG A 191 -13.26 -5.94 -1.70
N SER A 192 -12.10 -6.02 -1.03
CA SER A 192 -10.91 -6.63 -1.62
C SER A 192 -10.99 -8.16 -1.60
N PHE A 193 -10.95 -8.75 -0.41
CA PHE A 193 -11.05 -10.19 -0.17
C PHE A 193 -12.06 -10.46 0.94
N ARG A 194 -12.81 -11.55 0.79
CA ARG A 194 -13.79 -12.01 1.78
C ARG A 194 -13.15 -12.91 2.85
N SER A 195 -12.08 -13.58 2.48
CA SER A 195 -11.35 -14.47 3.38
C SER A 195 -9.91 -14.70 2.92
N VAL A 196 -9.05 -15.09 3.86
CA VAL A 196 -7.65 -15.44 3.57
C VAL A 196 -7.54 -16.61 2.57
N ALA A 197 -8.54 -17.51 2.51
CA ALA A 197 -8.56 -18.62 1.58
C ALA A 197 -8.46 -18.21 0.10
N GLU A 198 -8.91 -17.01 -0.25
CA GLU A 198 -8.81 -16.49 -1.62
C GLU A 198 -7.36 -16.28 -2.07
N LEU A 199 -6.44 -16.06 -1.12
CA LEU A 199 -5.01 -15.88 -1.41
C LEU A 199 -4.34 -17.15 -1.96
N ALA A 200 -4.95 -18.33 -1.81
CA ALA A 200 -4.43 -19.59 -2.32
C ALA A 200 -4.26 -19.61 -3.86
N THR A 201 -4.90 -18.70 -4.57
CA THR A 201 -4.80 -18.56 -6.03
C THR A 201 -3.58 -17.73 -6.48
N ILE A 202 -2.93 -17.01 -5.58
CA ILE A 202 -1.80 -16.13 -5.88
C ILE A 202 -0.51 -16.94 -5.92
N THR A 203 0.02 -17.18 -7.13
CA THR A 203 1.20 -18.02 -7.33
C THR A 203 2.53 -17.27 -7.26
N ALA A 204 2.51 -15.95 -7.21
CA ALA A 204 3.73 -15.15 -7.06
C ALA A 204 4.40 -15.44 -5.69
N PRO A 205 5.72 -15.71 -5.63
CA PRO A 205 6.44 -15.75 -4.36
C PRO A 205 6.17 -14.48 -3.55
N THR A 206 5.79 -14.63 -2.28
CA THR A 206 5.32 -13.49 -1.48
C THR A 206 6.01 -13.46 -0.12
N LEU A 207 6.65 -12.34 0.22
CA LEU A 207 7.21 -12.07 1.55
C LEU A 207 6.21 -11.22 2.35
N VAL A 208 5.85 -11.67 3.55
CA VAL A 208 4.86 -11.01 4.40
C VAL A 208 5.52 -10.51 5.68
N PHE A 209 5.44 -9.20 5.92
CA PHE A 209 5.85 -8.57 7.19
C PHE A 209 4.64 -8.41 8.09
N PRO A 210 4.61 -9.03 9.28
CA PRO A 210 3.51 -8.89 10.22
C PRO A 210 3.51 -7.50 10.89
N GLY A 211 2.32 -6.95 11.06
CA GLY A 211 2.07 -5.84 11.97
C GLY A 211 1.71 -6.33 13.37
N THR A 212 1.52 -5.40 14.31
CA THR A 212 1.13 -5.68 15.69
C THR A 212 -0.05 -4.83 16.17
N ASP A 213 -0.61 -4.01 15.29
CA ASP A 213 -1.76 -3.17 15.59
C ASP A 213 -3.09 -3.86 15.17
N PRO A 214 -4.24 -3.34 15.62
CA PRO A 214 -5.53 -3.95 15.34
C PRO A 214 -5.90 -4.04 13.85
N ARG A 215 -5.37 -3.15 13.01
CA ARG A 215 -5.63 -3.16 11.57
C ARG A 215 -4.72 -4.15 10.83
N HIS A 216 -3.50 -4.36 11.35
CA HIS A 216 -2.51 -5.27 10.78
C HIS A 216 -2.12 -6.35 11.80
N PRO A 217 -3.05 -7.20 12.25
CA PRO A 217 -2.77 -8.17 13.31
C PRO A 217 -1.79 -9.23 12.83
N THR A 218 -0.85 -9.60 13.70
CA THR A 218 0.16 -10.64 13.42
C THR A 218 -0.48 -11.93 12.93
N ALA A 219 -1.60 -12.34 13.55
CA ALA A 219 -2.31 -13.57 13.19
C ALA A 219 -2.78 -13.58 11.72
N LEU A 220 -3.26 -12.45 11.21
CA LEU A 220 -3.67 -12.32 9.81
C LEU A 220 -2.47 -12.49 8.86
N ALA A 221 -1.32 -11.91 9.20
CA ALA A 221 -0.11 -12.04 8.41
C ALA A 221 0.43 -13.48 8.39
N GLU A 222 0.37 -14.16 9.54
CA GLU A 222 0.75 -15.58 9.67
C GLU A 222 -0.17 -16.48 8.84
N GLU A 223 -1.49 -16.27 8.92
CA GLU A 223 -2.47 -17.02 8.13
C GLU A 223 -2.32 -16.73 6.63
N ALA A 224 -2.13 -15.48 6.23
CA ALA A 224 -1.90 -15.11 4.84
C ALA A 224 -0.62 -15.77 4.28
N ALA A 225 0.50 -15.71 5.04
CA ALA A 225 1.73 -16.37 4.63
C ALA A 225 1.61 -17.88 4.51
N ALA A 226 0.80 -18.53 5.37
CA ALA A 226 0.55 -19.97 5.32
C ALA A 226 -0.38 -20.38 4.17
N THR A 227 -1.30 -19.50 3.76
CA THR A 227 -2.28 -19.76 2.70
C THR A 227 -1.71 -19.53 1.31
N LEU A 228 -0.84 -18.55 1.15
CA LEU A 228 -0.14 -18.27 -0.11
C LEU A 228 0.74 -19.46 -0.51
N PRO A 229 0.64 -20.02 -1.74
CA PRO A 229 1.41 -21.21 -2.16
C PRO A 229 2.93 -21.06 -2.01
N HIS A 230 3.43 -19.83 -2.11
CA HIS A 230 4.84 -19.50 -1.96
C HIS A 230 5.01 -18.34 -0.97
N GLY A 231 4.23 -18.35 0.13
CA GLY A 231 4.27 -17.36 1.19
C GLY A 231 5.45 -17.59 2.14
N LEU A 232 6.11 -16.51 2.52
CA LEU A 232 7.20 -16.48 3.49
C LEU A 232 6.90 -15.40 4.53
N LEU A 233 6.88 -15.77 5.81
CA LEU A 233 6.73 -14.80 6.89
C LEU A 233 8.10 -14.22 7.25
N ALA A 234 8.19 -12.89 7.28
CA ALA A 234 9.39 -12.19 7.72
C ALA A 234 9.54 -12.25 9.25
N THR A 235 10.78 -12.24 9.74
CA THR A 235 11.06 -12.15 11.18
C THR A 235 10.94 -10.72 11.72
N ALA A 236 11.20 -9.71 10.88
CA ALA A 236 11.00 -8.30 11.24
C ALA A 236 9.48 -8.01 11.29
N ARG A 237 9.08 -7.15 12.23
CA ARG A 237 7.68 -6.76 12.49
C ARG A 237 7.52 -5.26 12.38
N ILE A 238 6.30 -4.82 12.11
CA ILE A 238 5.91 -3.42 12.18
C ILE A 238 5.25 -3.21 13.54
N ASP A 239 6.01 -2.71 14.50
CA ASP A 239 5.62 -2.62 15.90
C ASP A 239 5.92 -1.24 16.51
N GLY A 240 5.74 -1.12 17.83
CA GLY A 240 5.90 0.10 18.58
C GLY A 240 7.34 0.63 18.68
N ASP A 241 8.34 -0.15 18.29
CA ASP A 241 9.76 0.27 18.29
C ASP A 241 10.13 1.06 17.03
N LEU A 242 9.27 1.06 16.00
CA LEU A 242 9.47 1.83 14.77
C LEU A 242 8.83 3.21 14.92
N HIS A 243 9.64 4.25 14.81
CA HIS A 243 9.21 5.64 15.01
C HIS A 243 9.20 6.47 13.73
N THR A 244 10.05 6.15 12.75
CA THR A 244 10.23 6.90 11.51
C THR A 244 10.19 6.01 10.27
N ALA A 245 9.98 6.61 9.11
CA ALA A 245 10.07 5.91 7.82
C ALA A 245 11.45 5.25 7.61
N GLU A 246 12.53 5.86 8.13
CA GLU A 246 13.88 5.29 8.12
C GLU A 246 13.99 4.06 9.03
N ASP A 247 13.30 4.02 10.16
CA ASP A 247 13.27 2.82 11.02
C ASP A 247 12.60 1.67 10.31
N LEU A 248 11.44 1.93 9.68
CA LEU A 248 10.74 0.95 8.85
C LEU A 248 11.64 0.43 7.72
N ALA A 249 12.34 1.34 7.03
CA ALA A 249 13.23 0.99 5.95
C ALA A 249 14.39 0.09 6.44
N ARG A 250 15.03 0.44 7.55
CA ARG A 250 16.12 -0.36 8.15
C ARG A 250 15.64 -1.73 8.63
N ALA A 251 14.44 -1.82 9.17
CA ALA A 251 13.87 -3.08 9.63
C ALA A 251 13.52 -4.03 8.48
N THR A 252 13.01 -3.50 7.37
CA THR A 252 12.45 -4.34 6.29
C THR A 252 13.44 -4.62 5.14
N ALA A 253 14.32 -3.68 4.79
CA ALA A 253 15.23 -3.80 3.65
C ALA A 253 16.10 -5.08 3.66
N PRO A 254 16.68 -5.55 4.79
CA PRO A 254 17.50 -6.76 4.79
C PRO A 254 16.74 -8.01 4.31
N SER A 255 15.51 -8.21 4.81
CA SER A 255 14.66 -9.33 4.43
C SER A 255 14.20 -9.22 2.97
N ILE A 256 13.83 -8.02 2.51
CA ILE A 256 13.47 -7.77 1.11
C ILE A 256 14.66 -8.08 0.19
N ARG A 257 15.85 -7.59 0.52
CA ARG A 257 17.09 -7.89 -0.25
C ARG A 257 17.40 -9.38 -0.30
N ALA A 258 17.21 -10.09 0.82
CA ALA A 258 17.42 -11.53 0.88
C ALA A 258 16.41 -12.31 0.03
N PHE A 259 15.13 -11.92 0.09
CA PHE A 259 14.04 -12.51 -0.68
C PHE A 259 14.20 -12.28 -2.20
N LEU A 260 14.64 -11.09 -2.60
CA LEU A 260 14.79 -10.71 -4.00
C LEU A 260 16.17 -11.05 -4.61
N LYS A 261 16.97 -11.88 -3.95
CA LYS A 261 18.22 -12.35 -4.55
C LYS A 261 17.93 -13.12 -5.84
N PRO A 262 18.77 -12.93 -6.90
CA PRO A 262 18.65 -13.69 -8.14
C PRO A 262 18.86 -15.17 -7.93
#